data_f92a97c869d00af2e9a651e335b5daca
#
_entry.id   f92a97c869d00af2e9a651e335b5daca
#
_cell.length_a   1.000
_cell.length_b   1.000
_cell.length_c   1.000
_cell.angle_alpha   90.00
_cell.angle_beta   90.00
_cell.angle_gamma   90.00
#
_symmetry.space_group_name_H-M   'P 1'
#
loop_
_entity.id
_entity.type
_entity.pdbx_description
1 polymer ?
#
loop_
_entity_poly.entity_id
_entity_poly.type
_entity_poly.pdbx_seq_one_letter_code
_entity_poly.pdbx_strand_id
1 'polypeptide(L)'
;MAKRGDELEKLLGPLEAEVVRAAWAAGEPVTVRQLLERLNSGRSQQLAYTTVMTVMNRLADKGVLRRHKQGRGYLYEPVASDSAGLAVRGVVRDFGDAAIAHLVDEAKSDPKVLKRLQRLLEEE
;
A
#
# COMPACT_ATOMS: atom_id res chain seq x y z
N MET A 1 9.10 19.39 4.70
CA MET A 1 7.80 18.74 4.56
C MET A 1 7.98 17.33 4.05
N ALA A 2 7.41 16.37 4.74
CA ALA A 2 7.51 14.97 4.33
C ALA A 2 6.76 14.75 3.03
N LYS A 3 7.38 14.03 2.11
CA LYS A 3 6.74 13.64 0.85
C LYS A 3 6.12 12.27 1.03
N ARG A 4 5.19 11.95 0.13
CA ARG A 4 4.53 10.65 0.14
C ARG A 4 5.52 9.49 0.16
N GLY A 5 6.67 9.63 -0.55
CA GLY A 5 7.71 8.62 -0.57
C GLY A 5 8.37 8.41 0.79
N ASP A 6 8.60 9.49 1.53
CA ASP A 6 9.23 9.41 2.85
C ASP A 6 8.32 8.68 3.85
N GLU A 7 7.02 8.96 3.80
CA GLU A 7 6.04 8.28 4.64
C GLU A 7 5.97 6.79 4.31
N LEU A 8 6.02 6.46 3.03
CA LEU A 8 5.98 5.08 2.58
C LEU A 8 7.20 4.31 3.08
N GLU A 9 8.37 4.92 3.05
CA GLU A 9 9.61 4.28 3.51
C GLU A 9 9.68 4.08 5.01
N LYS A 10 8.81 4.74 5.78
CA LYS A 10 8.65 4.44 7.20
C LYS A 10 7.92 3.13 7.43
N LEU A 11 7.11 2.72 6.47
CA LEU A 11 6.31 1.49 6.56
C LEU A 11 7.01 0.31 5.89
N LEU A 12 7.81 0.57 4.86
CA LEU A 12 8.36 -0.44 3.98
C LEU A 12 9.86 -0.21 3.78
N GLY A 13 10.58 -1.26 3.35
CA GLY A 13 11.95 -1.09 2.93
C GLY A 13 12.05 -0.29 1.63
N PRO A 14 13.26 0.18 1.26
CA PRO A 14 13.42 1.05 0.09
C PRO A 14 12.93 0.45 -1.22
N LEU A 15 13.26 -0.80 -1.50
CA LEU A 15 12.82 -1.45 -2.74
C LEU A 15 11.32 -1.72 -2.72
N GLU A 16 10.79 -2.14 -1.58
CA GLU A 16 9.34 -2.34 -1.42
C GLU A 16 8.60 -1.02 -1.71
N ALA A 17 9.12 0.09 -1.19
CA ALA A 17 8.53 1.40 -1.42
C ALA A 17 8.56 1.78 -2.90
N GLU A 18 9.66 1.51 -3.60
CA GLU A 18 9.75 1.76 -5.04
C GLU A 18 8.70 0.98 -5.82
N VAL A 19 8.51 -0.30 -5.45
CA VAL A 19 7.51 -1.16 -6.09
C VAL A 19 6.11 -0.60 -5.90
N VAL A 20 5.78 -0.18 -4.69
CA VAL A 20 4.44 0.37 -4.40
C VAL A 20 4.24 1.69 -5.15
N ARG A 21 5.24 2.57 -5.18
CA ARG A 21 5.14 3.83 -5.92
C ARG A 21 4.91 3.56 -7.42
N ALA A 22 5.60 2.58 -7.98
CA ALA A 22 5.42 2.22 -9.38
C ALA A 22 4.02 1.64 -9.63
N ALA A 23 3.50 0.86 -8.69
CA ALA A 23 2.15 0.31 -8.79
C ALA A 23 1.10 1.43 -8.72
N TRP A 24 1.30 2.41 -7.85
CA TRP A 24 0.41 3.59 -7.82
C TRP A 24 0.46 4.36 -9.14
N ALA A 25 1.66 4.56 -9.67
CA ALA A 25 1.83 5.29 -10.93
C ALA A 25 1.16 4.57 -12.11
N ALA A 26 1.08 3.25 -12.06
CA ALA A 26 0.45 2.48 -13.11
C ALA A 26 -1.06 2.73 -13.21
N GLY A 27 -1.72 3.00 -12.08
CA GLY A 27 -3.14 3.33 -12.05
C GLY A 27 -4.08 2.18 -12.37
N GLU A 28 -3.56 0.98 -12.58
CA GLU A 28 -4.34 -0.22 -12.88
C GLU A 28 -3.54 -1.45 -12.45
N PRO A 29 -4.20 -2.61 -12.31
CA PRO A 29 -3.47 -3.83 -11.95
C PRO A 29 -2.38 -4.15 -12.96
N VAL A 30 -1.25 -4.65 -12.50
CA VAL A 30 -0.08 -4.92 -13.34
C VAL A 30 0.48 -6.32 -13.09
N THR A 31 1.12 -6.86 -14.13
CA THR A 31 1.89 -8.10 -14.01
C THR A 31 3.28 -7.76 -13.45
N VAL A 32 4.00 -8.80 -13.01
CA VAL A 32 5.39 -8.64 -12.57
C VAL A 32 6.24 -8.02 -13.69
N ARG A 33 6.04 -8.50 -14.94
CA ARG A 33 6.81 -8.00 -16.06
C ARG A 33 6.56 -6.52 -16.35
N GLN A 34 5.31 -6.12 -16.31
CA GLN A 34 4.96 -4.72 -16.53
C GLN A 34 5.60 -3.81 -15.47
N LEU A 35 5.57 -4.25 -14.22
CA LEU A 35 6.17 -3.48 -13.15
C LEU A 35 7.70 -3.47 -13.26
N LEU A 36 8.30 -4.60 -13.62
CA LEU A 36 9.74 -4.70 -13.86
C LEU A 36 10.17 -3.68 -14.92
N GLU A 37 9.44 -3.57 -16.00
CA GLU A 37 9.76 -2.62 -17.07
C GLU A 37 9.69 -1.18 -16.56
N ARG A 38 8.67 -0.86 -15.77
CA ARG A 38 8.54 0.47 -15.17
C ARG A 38 9.71 0.80 -14.24
N LEU A 39 10.06 -0.15 -13.37
CA LEU A 39 11.14 0.05 -12.40
C LEU A 39 12.50 0.20 -13.09
N ASN A 40 12.71 -0.54 -14.17
CA ASN A 40 13.98 -0.52 -14.88
C ASN A 40 14.12 0.65 -15.85
N SER A 41 13.03 1.31 -16.18
CA SER A 41 13.05 2.48 -17.05
C SER A 41 13.86 3.60 -16.38
N GLY A 42 14.96 3.99 -17.01
CA GLY A 42 15.82 5.03 -16.48
C GLY A 42 16.75 4.58 -15.36
N ARG A 43 16.75 3.31 -15.02
CA ARG A 43 17.58 2.77 -13.95
C ARG A 43 18.91 2.29 -14.55
N SER A 44 20.01 2.78 -14.02
CA SER A 44 21.32 2.39 -14.50
C SER A 44 21.64 0.94 -14.17
N GLN A 45 21.25 0.50 -12.97
CA GLN A 45 21.44 -0.88 -12.55
C GLN A 45 20.08 -1.59 -12.58
N GLN A 46 19.93 -2.51 -13.52
CA GLN A 46 18.67 -3.17 -13.78
C GLN A 46 18.34 -4.20 -12.69
N LEU A 47 17.08 -4.24 -12.31
CA LEU A 47 16.58 -5.25 -11.39
C LEU A 47 16.25 -6.53 -12.18
N ALA A 48 16.47 -7.68 -11.55
CA ALA A 48 16.11 -8.96 -12.13
C ALA A 48 14.62 -9.25 -11.93
N TYR A 49 14.05 -10.00 -12.85
CA TYR A 49 12.64 -10.41 -12.77
C TYR A 49 12.34 -11.11 -11.44
N THR A 50 13.20 -12.05 -11.03
CA THR A 50 12.99 -12.81 -9.79
C THR A 50 13.03 -11.91 -8.57
N THR A 51 13.86 -10.88 -8.58
CA THR A 51 13.92 -9.91 -7.48
C THR A 51 12.59 -9.18 -7.34
N VAL A 52 12.06 -8.67 -8.44
CA VAL A 52 10.80 -7.93 -8.43
C VAL A 52 9.64 -8.86 -8.05
N MET A 53 9.63 -10.07 -8.61
CA MET A 53 8.60 -11.07 -8.29
C MET A 53 8.59 -11.38 -6.79
N THR A 54 9.76 -11.59 -6.20
CA THR A 54 9.88 -11.90 -4.78
C THR A 54 9.35 -10.75 -3.93
N VAL A 55 9.71 -9.51 -4.28
CA VAL A 55 9.25 -8.33 -3.55
C VAL A 55 7.73 -8.17 -3.68
N MET A 56 7.19 -8.34 -4.88
CA MET A 56 5.74 -8.20 -5.09
C MET A 56 4.95 -9.27 -4.32
N ASN A 57 5.45 -10.50 -4.29
CA ASN A 57 4.79 -11.56 -3.53
C ASN A 57 4.88 -11.32 -2.02
N ARG A 58 6.02 -10.81 -1.56
CA ARG A 58 6.16 -10.43 -0.15
C ARG A 58 5.17 -9.33 0.23
N LEU A 59 5.00 -8.34 -0.65
CA LEU A 59 4.03 -7.27 -0.42
C LEU A 59 2.60 -7.79 -0.43
N ALA A 60 2.30 -8.78 -1.27
CA ALA A 60 0.98 -9.42 -1.26
C ALA A 60 0.75 -10.16 0.05
N ASP A 61 1.76 -10.87 0.53
CA ASP A 61 1.67 -11.60 1.81
C ASP A 61 1.49 -10.64 3.00
N LYS A 62 2.09 -9.46 2.93
CA LYS A 62 1.93 -8.41 3.95
C LYS A 62 0.61 -7.67 3.85
N GLY A 63 -0.17 -7.91 2.81
CA GLY A 63 -1.44 -7.21 2.60
C GLY A 63 -1.30 -5.80 2.04
N VAL A 64 -0.15 -5.46 1.48
CA VAL A 64 0.11 -4.15 0.85
C VAL A 64 -0.34 -4.16 -0.60
N LEU A 65 -0.11 -5.25 -1.30
CA LEU A 65 -0.64 -5.49 -2.64
C LEU A 65 -1.72 -6.58 -2.56
N ARG A 66 -2.66 -6.51 -3.47
CA ARG A 66 -3.64 -7.57 -3.70
C ARG A 66 -3.30 -8.22 -5.02
N ARG A 67 -3.33 -9.55 -5.06
CA ARG A 67 -3.09 -10.24 -6.33
C ARG A 67 -4.30 -11.08 -6.70
N HIS A 68 -4.58 -11.11 -7.99
CA HIS A 68 -5.60 -12.00 -8.54
C HIS A 68 -4.99 -12.84 -9.64
N LYS A 69 -5.41 -14.09 -9.68
CA LYS A 69 -4.93 -14.98 -10.71
C LYS A 69 -5.49 -14.56 -12.07
N GLN A 70 -4.62 -14.54 -13.07
CA GLN A 70 -5.01 -14.29 -14.45
C GLN A 70 -4.17 -15.20 -15.35
N GLY A 71 -4.82 -16.19 -15.96
CA GLY A 71 -4.11 -17.19 -16.74
C GLY A 71 -3.12 -17.95 -15.89
N ARG A 72 -1.86 -17.98 -16.28
CA ARG A 72 -0.80 -18.66 -15.53
C ARG A 72 -0.09 -17.77 -14.53
N GLY A 73 -0.40 -16.48 -14.54
CA GLY A 73 0.26 -15.54 -13.66
C GLY A 73 -0.73 -14.80 -12.78
N TYR A 74 -0.28 -13.66 -12.28
CA TYR A 74 -1.08 -12.82 -11.40
C TYR A 74 -1.05 -11.38 -11.85
N LEU A 75 -2.12 -10.66 -11.56
CA LEU A 75 -2.17 -9.21 -11.60
C LEU A 75 -2.08 -8.71 -10.15
N TYR A 76 -1.35 -7.63 -9.95
CA TYR A 76 -1.14 -7.05 -8.63
C TYR A 76 -1.62 -5.60 -8.63
N GLU A 77 -2.24 -5.20 -7.53
CA GLU A 77 -2.64 -3.80 -7.34
C GLU A 77 -2.49 -3.40 -5.88
N PRO A 78 -2.24 -2.11 -5.59
CA PRO A 78 -2.17 -1.66 -4.20
C PRO A 78 -3.53 -1.79 -3.53
N VAL A 79 -3.54 -2.13 -2.25
CA VAL A 79 -4.79 -2.23 -1.48
C VAL A 79 -5.29 -0.86 -1.02
N ALA A 80 -4.45 0.16 -1.09
CA ALA A 80 -4.81 1.53 -0.76
C ALA A 80 -4.02 2.48 -1.67
N SER A 81 -4.51 3.70 -1.81
CA SER A 81 -3.96 4.65 -2.77
C SER A 81 -2.90 5.58 -2.18
N ASP A 82 -2.64 5.49 -0.88
CA ASP A 82 -1.61 6.30 -0.23
C ASP A 82 -1.07 5.60 1.02
N SER A 83 -0.04 6.21 1.61
CA SER A 83 0.65 5.64 2.76
C SER A 83 -0.24 5.52 3.98
N ALA A 84 -1.10 6.52 4.22
CA ALA A 84 -2.02 6.48 5.36
C ALA A 84 -2.99 5.31 5.25
N GLY A 85 -3.53 5.08 4.05
CA GLY A 85 -4.42 3.94 3.82
C GLY A 85 -3.73 2.61 4.06
N LEU A 86 -2.48 2.47 3.61
CA LEU A 86 -1.71 1.25 3.84
C LEU A 86 -1.48 1.03 5.33
N ALA A 87 -1.14 2.10 6.07
CA ALA A 87 -0.89 2.00 7.51
C ALA A 87 -2.15 1.58 8.26
N VAL A 88 -3.29 2.19 7.96
CA VAL A 88 -4.56 1.88 8.61
C VAL A 88 -4.98 0.45 8.33
N ARG A 89 -4.89 0.01 7.08
CA ARG A 89 -5.23 -1.37 6.73
C ARG A 89 -4.34 -2.37 7.46
N GLY A 90 -3.04 -2.06 7.58
CA GLY A 90 -2.11 -2.91 8.32
C GLY A 90 -2.46 -3.03 9.78
N VAL A 91 -2.80 -1.93 10.42
CA VAL A 91 -3.18 -1.93 11.83
C VAL A 91 -4.47 -2.73 12.05
N VAL A 92 -5.47 -2.53 11.21
CA VAL A 92 -6.74 -3.27 11.31
C VAL A 92 -6.51 -4.76 11.07
N ARG A 93 -5.69 -5.11 10.08
CA ARG A 93 -5.40 -6.51 9.79
C ARG A 93 -4.71 -7.19 10.98
N ASP A 94 -3.73 -6.51 11.57
CA ASP A 94 -2.90 -7.11 12.62
C ASP A 94 -3.59 -7.14 13.98
N PHE A 95 -4.44 -6.16 14.27
CA PHE A 95 -5.03 -6.00 15.61
C PHE A 95 -6.55 -6.10 15.65
N GLY A 96 -7.22 -6.07 14.48
CA GLY A 96 -8.66 -6.27 14.40
C GLY A 96 -9.48 -5.29 15.23
N ASP A 97 -10.41 -5.83 15.99
CA ASP A 97 -11.34 -5.02 16.80
C ASP A 97 -10.63 -4.11 17.78
N ALA A 98 -9.47 -4.51 18.29
CA ALA A 98 -8.69 -3.67 19.22
C ALA A 98 -8.27 -2.37 18.54
N ALA A 99 -7.88 -2.43 17.26
CA ALA A 99 -7.51 -1.23 16.51
C ALA A 99 -8.71 -0.30 16.36
N ILE A 100 -9.88 -0.86 16.06
CA ILE A 100 -11.11 -0.09 15.90
C ILE A 100 -11.48 0.61 17.23
N ALA A 101 -11.38 -0.12 18.34
CA ALA A 101 -11.69 0.43 19.67
C ALA A 101 -10.78 1.61 20.00
N HIS A 102 -9.47 1.49 19.73
CA HIS A 102 -8.53 2.57 19.99
C HIS A 102 -8.76 3.76 19.07
N LEU A 103 -9.16 3.53 17.82
CA LEU A 103 -9.51 4.63 16.92
C LEU A 103 -10.70 5.42 17.45
N VAL A 104 -11.71 4.73 17.99
CA VAL A 104 -12.87 5.37 18.60
C VAL A 104 -12.43 6.21 19.81
N ASP A 105 -11.55 5.66 20.65
CA ASP A 105 -11.03 6.41 21.81
C ASP A 105 -10.30 7.68 21.40
N GLU A 106 -9.47 7.59 20.35
CA GLU A 106 -8.77 8.77 19.82
C GLU A 106 -9.77 9.82 19.32
N ALA A 107 -10.81 9.38 18.61
CA ALA A 107 -11.82 10.29 18.10
C ALA A 107 -12.58 10.98 19.23
N LYS A 108 -12.89 10.25 20.30
CA LYS A 108 -13.61 10.82 21.45
C LYS A 108 -12.79 11.84 22.21
N SER A 109 -11.47 11.73 22.16
CA SER A 109 -10.58 12.64 22.87
C SER A 109 -10.36 13.98 22.15
N ASP A 110 -10.80 14.08 20.90
CA ASP A 110 -10.62 15.28 20.08
C ASP A 110 -11.91 15.59 19.32
N PRO A 111 -12.66 16.64 19.72
CA PRO A 111 -13.93 16.97 19.07
C PRO A 111 -13.83 17.20 17.57
N LYS A 112 -12.70 17.71 17.07
CA LYS A 112 -12.51 17.92 15.63
C LYS A 112 -12.42 16.61 14.89
N VAL A 113 -11.69 15.65 15.45
CA VAL A 113 -11.56 14.30 14.87
C VAL A 113 -12.90 13.60 14.88
N LEU A 114 -13.62 13.69 15.99
CA LEU A 114 -14.93 13.05 16.12
C LEU A 114 -15.91 13.59 15.07
N LYS A 115 -15.96 14.91 14.90
CA LYS A 115 -16.84 15.51 13.90
C LYS A 115 -16.47 15.09 12.48
N ARG A 116 -15.16 15.04 12.19
CA ARG A 116 -14.68 14.61 10.89
C ARG A 116 -15.06 13.15 10.62
N LEU A 117 -14.87 12.29 11.63
CA LEU A 117 -15.21 10.88 11.51
C LEU A 117 -16.70 10.69 11.26
N GLN A 118 -17.54 11.39 12.03
CA GLN A 118 -19.00 11.32 11.88
C GLN A 118 -19.42 11.75 10.48
N ARG A 119 -18.81 12.83 9.96
CA ARG A 119 -19.13 13.33 8.63
C ARG A 119 -18.76 12.29 7.57
N LEU A 120 -17.60 11.67 7.68
CA LEU A 120 -17.15 10.67 6.72
C LEU A 120 -18.02 9.41 6.74
N LEU A 121 -18.48 9.01 7.93
CA LEU A 121 -19.37 7.86 8.04
C LEU A 121 -20.75 8.10 7.41
N GLU A 122 -21.19 9.35 7.35
CA GLU A 122 -22.46 9.73 6.76
C GLU A 122 -22.40 9.92 5.25
N GLU A 123 -21.20 10.06 4.69
CA GLU A 123 -21.02 10.16 3.24
C GLU A 123 -21.24 8.78 2.61
N GLU A 124 -21.80 8.79 1.41
CA GLU A 124 -21.99 7.57 0.66
C GLU A 124 -21.21 7.56 -0.65
#